data_689875ccc9d7314704242633786b28aa
#
_entry.id   689875ccc9d7314704242633786b28aa
#
_cell.length_a   1.000
_cell.length_b   1.000
_cell.length_c   1.000
_cell.angle_alpha   90.00
_cell.angle_beta   90.00
_cell.angle_gamma   90.00
#
_symmetry.space_group_name_H-M   'P 1'
#
loop_
_entity.id
_entity.type
_entity.pdbx_description
1 polymer ?
#
loop_
_entity_poly.entity_id
_entity_poly.type
_entity_poly.pdbx_seq_one_letter_code
_entity_poly.pdbx_strand_id
1 'polypeptide(L)'
;LKDYKDSADLYKEATYQQCKADKTNATQYINLLDALGDYKDSAALRLEKMGQFVNANKNSTSYTVRDVACDYLKELVKSDSATWQPVYNEMFSWKITDVYWNTSADSTTQVSSIKSGSPVYFHFEISGGEPGAGMVPYYRVFWSDGSRNDLRKFDDEYKDGHSGYIYWDKLSYKGKVTIKIYDGNKKEIGSGSVTMK
;
A
#
# COMPACT_ATOMS: atom_id res chain seq x y z
N LEU A 1 27.43 -42.34 -21.87
CA LEU A 1 26.93 -42.10 -20.49
C LEU A 1 27.84 -41.18 -19.65
N LYS A 2 29.14 -41.00 -20.00
CA LYS A 2 30.01 -39.97 -19.39
C LYS A 2 29.51 -38.55 -19.71
N ASP A 3 28.99 -38.34 -20.91
CA ASP A 3 28.50 -37.05 -21.40
C ASP A 3 27.24 -36.55 -20.70
N TYR A 4 26.56 -37.38 -19.95
CA TYR A 4 25.29 -37.03 -19.31
C TYR A 4 25.48 -36.29 -17.96
N LYS A 5 26.58 -36.56 -17.23
CA LYS A 5 26.91 -35.85 -15.98
C LYS A 5 27.35 -34.42 -16.23
N ASP A 6 28.15 -34.24 -17.28
CA ASP A 6 28.68 -32.91 -17.66
C ASP A 6 27.60 -31.98 -18.23
N SER A 7 26.52 -32.55 -18.82
CA SER A 7 25.43 -31.76 -19.40
C SER A 7 24.60 -31.03 -18.34
N ALA A 8 24.41 -31.61 -17.14
CA ALA A 8 23.65 -30.98 -16.06
C ALA A 8 24.43 -29.77 -15.48
N ASP A 9 25.74 -29.90 -15.34
CA ASP A 9 26.59 -28.82 -14.82
C ASP A 9 26.78 -27.71 -15.88
N LEU A 10 26.88 -28.08 -17.14
CA LEU A 10 26.90 -27.12 -18.26
C LEU A 10 25.58 -26.36 -18.38
N TYR A 11 24.44 -27.04 -18.16
CA TYR A 11 23.13 -26.39 -18.14
C TYR A 11 23.03 -25.37 -17.00
N LYS A 12 23.43 -25.76 -15.78
CA LYS A 12 23.44 -24.85 -14.62
C LYS A 12 24.34 -23.63 -14.90
N GLU A 13 25.54 -23.86 -15.45
CA GLU A 13 26.45 -22.76 -15.79
C GLU A 13 25.88 -21.82 -16.84
N ALA A 14 25.31 -22.34 -17.91
CA ALA A 14 24.70 -21.55 -18.98
C ALA A 14 23.49 -20.73 -18.43
N THR A 15 22.63 -21.35 -17.62
CA THR A 15 21.49 -20.70 -16.98
C THR A 15 21.95 -19.58 -16.03
N TYR A 16 22.96 -19.87 -15.20
CA TYR A 16 23.53 -18.87 -14.29
C TYR A 16 24.09 -17.67 -15.05
N GLN A 17 24.90 -17.90 -16.11
CA GLN A 17 25.48 -16.83 -16.93
C GLN A 17 24.40 -16.01 -17.63
N GLN A 18 23.35 -16.66 -18.13
CA GLN A 18 22.19 -15.97 -18.72
C GLN A 18 21.49 -15.06 -17.70
N CYS A 19 21.21 -15.55 -16.51
CA CYS A 19 20.60 -14.76 -15.45
C CYS A 19 21.51 -13.58 -15.01
N LYS A 20 22.84 -13.81 -14.95
CA LYS A 20 23.80 -12.78 -14.58
C LYS A 20 23.91 -11.68 -15.63
N ALA A 21 23.82 -12.03 -16.91
CA ALA A 21 23.88 -11.08 -18.02
C ALA A 21 22.58 -10.29 -18.23
N ASP A 22 21.45 -10.77 -17.69
CA ASP A 22 20.16 -10.09 -17.84
C ASP A 22 20.14 -8.76 -17.11
N LYS A 23 19.69 -7.72 -17.81
CA LYS A 23 19.51 -6.36 -17.28
C LYS A 23 18.02 -5.98 -17.13
N THR A 24 17.10 -6.85 -17.52
CA THR A 24 15.68 -6.55 -17.58
C THR A 24 14.96 -6.82 -16.26
N ASN A 25 15.59 -7.55 -15.33
CA ASN A 25 15.01 -8.00 -14.05
C ASN A 25 13.69 -8.77 -14.24
N ALA A 26 13.57 -9.49 -15.34
CA ALA A 26 12.37 -10.26 -15.64
C ALA A 26 12.18 -11.38 -14.60
N THR A 27 10.93 -11.56 -14.14
CA THR A 27 10.54 -12.56 -13.15
C THR A 27 11.03 -13.98 -13.51
N GLN A 28 11.08 -14.30 -14.80
CA GLN A 28 11.59 -15.58 -15.28
C GLN A 28 13.04 -15.87 -14.83
N TYR A 29 13.93 -14.86 -14.80
CA TYR A 29 15.31 -15.06 -14.37
C TYR A 29 15.44 -15.20 -12.86
N ILE A 30 14.58 -14.56 -12.10
CA ILE A 30 14.48 -14.74 -10.65
C ILE A 30 14.09 -16.19 -10.33
N ASN A 31 13.11 -16.74 -11.06
CA ASN A 31 12.68 -18.13 -10.91
C ASN A 31 13.74 -19.14 -11.37
N LEU A 32 14.49 -18.83 -12.43
CA LEU A 32 15.63 -19.66 -12.85
C LEU A 32 16.75 -19.70 -11.81
N LEU A 33 17.06 -18.57 -11.19
CA LEU A 33 18.04 -18.50 -10.11
C LEU A 33 17.59 -19.28 -8.87
N ASP A 34 16.30 -19.24 -8.55
CA ASP A 34 15.72 -20.05 -7.48
C ASP A 34 15.90 -21.56 -7.75
N ALA A 35 15.62 -21.99 -8.98
CA ALA A 35 15.81 -23.37 -9.41
C ALA A 35 17.29 -23.83 -9.41
N LEU A 36 18.25 -22.91 -9.50
CA LEU A 36 19.68 -23.22 -9.38
C LEU A 36 20.13 -23.47 -7.91
N GLY A 37 19.33 -23.02 -6.93
CA GLY A 37 19.60 -23.20 -5.50
C GLY A 37 20.96 -22.63 -5.11
N ASP A 38 21.79 -23.47 -4.50
CA ASP A 38 23.12 -23.09 -3.99
C ASP A 38 24.22 -23.06 -5.07
N TYR A 39 23.85 -23.08 -6.35
CA TYR A 39 24.85 -23.02 -7.42
C TYR A 39 25.54 -21.67 -7.46
N LYS A 40 26.85 -21.63 -7.15
CA LYS A 40 27.64 -20.39 -7.04
C LYS A 40 26.98 -19.39 -6.09
N ASP A 41 26.81 -18.14 -6.53
CA ASP A 41 26.15 -17.05 -5.82
C ASP A 41 24.70 -16.84 -6.30
N SER A 42 24.02 -17.87 -6.84
CA SER A 42 22.66 -17.79 -7.37
C SER A 42 21.66 -17.20 -6.37
N ALA A 43 21.74 -17.58 -5.10
CA ALA A 43 20.87 -17.04 -4.06
C ALA A 43 21.07 -15.53 -3.85
N ALA A 44 22.32 -15.07 -3.81
CA ALA A 44 22.63 -13.64 -3.67
C ALA A 44 22.20 -12.86 -4.91
N LEU A 45 22.49 -13.38 -6.11
CA LEU A 45 22.06 -12.76 -7.37
C LEU A 45 20.54 -12.71 -7.50
N ARG A 46 19.82 -13.72 -6.99
CA ARG A 46 18.35 -13.75 -6.94
C ARG A 46 17.81 -12.58 -6.10
N LEU A 47 18.31 -12.40 -4.88
CA LEU A 47 17.92 -11.27 -4.01
C LEU A 47 18.24 -9.92 -4.65
N GLU A 48 19.39 -9.78 -5.29
CA GLU A 48 19.74 -8.57 -6.05
C GLU A 48 18.70 -8.27 -7.14
N LYS A 49 18.34 -9.27 -7.95
CA LYS A 49 17.34 -9.13 -9.02
C LYS A 49 15.95 -8.80 -8.49
N MET A 50 15.54 -9.41 -7.37
CA MET A 50 14.29 -9.05 -6.68
C MET A 50 14.29 -7.58 -6.26
N GLY A 51 15.39 -7.12 -5.66
CA GLY A 51 15.52 -5.72 -5.25
C GLY A 51 15.46 -4.75 -6.43
N GLN A 52 16.09 -5.09 -7.56
CA GLN A 52 16.01 -4.31 -8.80
C GLN A 52 14.57 -4.28 -9.35
N PHE A 53 13.85 -5.42 -9.35
CA PHE A 53 12.45 -5.48 -9.76
C PHE A 53 11.57 -4.57 -8.89
N VAL A 54 11.70 -4.67 -7.58
CA VAL A 54 10.94 -3.85 -6.62
C VAL A 54 11.20 -2.36 -6.85
N ASN A 55 12.46 -1.94 -6.95
CA ASN A 55 12.81 -0.53 -7.17
C ASN A 55 12.29 0.03 -8.49
N ALA A 56 12.29 -0.78 -9.54
CA ALA A 56 11.75 -0.39 -10.85
C ALA A 56 10.22 -0.27 -10.85
N ASN A 57 9.54 -0.97 -9.96
CA ASN A 57 8.08 -1.10 -9.95
C ASN A 57 7.38 -0.52 -8.71
N LYS A 58 8.10 0.17 -7.83
CA LYS A 58 7.55 0.69 -6.57
C LYS A 58 6.34 1.63 -6.72
N ASN A 59 6.22 2.30 -7.85
CA ASN A 59 5.12 3.21 -8.18
C ASN A 59 4.08 2.57 -9.13
N SER A 60 4.17 1.27 -9.39
CA SER A 60 3.21 0.59 -10.27
C SER A 60 1.83 0.57 -9.67
N THR A 61 0.82 0.86 -10.49
CA THR A 61 -0.61 0.73 -10.16
C THR A 61 -1.18 -0.64 -10.58
N SER A 62 -0.41 -1.44 -11.31
CA SER A 62 -0.81 -2.78 -11.74
C SER A 62 -0.89 -3.73 -10.55
N TYR A 63 -2.07 -4.31 -10.33
CA TYR A 63 -2.28 -5.31 -9.27
C TYR A 63 -1.25 -6.45 -9.34
N THR A 64 -1.09 -7.07 -10.52
CA THR A 64 -0.16 -8.20 -10.73
C THR A 64 1.28 -7.83 -10.42
N VAL A 65 1.72 -6.64 -10.80
CA VAL A 65 3.09 -6.17 -10.53
C VAL A 65 3.28 -5.90 -9.04
N ARG A 66 2.30 -5.31 -8.38
CA ARG A 66 2.32 -5.06 -6.93
C ARG A 66 2.30 -6.35 -6.12
N ASP A 67 1.58 -7.36 -6.58
CA ASP A 67 1.50 -8.68 -5.95
C ASP A 67 2.88 -9.36 -5.96
N VAL A 68 3.52 -9.45 -7.13
CA VAL A 68 4.88 -9.96 -7.25
C VAL A 68 5.88 -9.16 -6.42
N ALA A 69 5.79 -7.82 -6.44
CA ALA A 69 6.67 -6.97 -5.63
C ALA A 69 6.48 -7.17 -4.13
N CYS A 70 5.23 -7.45 -3.68
CA CYS A 70 4.92 -7.76 -2.29
C CYS A 70 5.63 -9.05 -1.84
N ASP A 71 5.54 -10.11 -2.63
CA ASP A 71 6.20 -11.38 -2.32
C ASP A 71 7.72 -11.25 -2.28
N TYR A 72 8.31 -10.53 -3.25
CA TYR A 72 9.74 -10.27 -3.25
C TYR A 72 10.17 -9.43 -2.05
N LEU A 73 9.41 -8.40 -1.68
CA LEU A 73 9.71 -7.58 -0.51
C LEU A 73 9.63 -8.36 0.80
N LYS A 74 8.68 -9.28 0.95
CA LYS A 74 8.62 -10.15 2.15
C LYS A 74 9.88 -10.99 2.31
N GLU A 75 10.46 -11.46 1.21
CA GLU A 75 11.71 -12.21 1.21
C GLU A 75 12.93 -11.30 1.44
N LEU A 76 12.99 -10.18 0.76
CA LEU A 76 14.05 -9.17 0.93
C LEU A 76 14.11 -8.62 2.35
N VAL A 77 12.97 -8.35 3.00
CA VAL A 77 12.89 -7.93 4.40
C VAL A 77 13.46 -8.99 5.35
N LYS A 78 13.26 -10.28 5.06
CA LYS A 78 13.86 -11.37 5.86
C LYS A 78 15.38 -11.42 5.68
N SER A 79 15.91 -11.08 4.52
CA SER A 79 17.34 -11.08 4.23
C SER A 79 18.06 -9.84 4.76
N ASP A 80 17.45 -8.66 4.61
CA ASP A 80 17.97 -7.37 5.09
C ASP A 80 16.80 -6.43 5.44
N SER A 81 16.33 -6.54 6.68
CA SER A 81 15.21 -5.73 7.19
C SER A 81 15.55 -4.23 7.26
N ALA A 82 16.81 -3.87 7.50
CA ALA A 82 17.20 -2.46 7.61
C ALA A 82 16.99 -1.72 6.29
N THR A 83 17.33 -2.36 5.18
CA THR A 83 17.19 -1.79 3.83
C THR A 83 15.74 -1.87 3.33
N TRP A 84 15.07 -3.01 3.50
CA TRP A 84 13.85 -3.30 2.76
C TRP A 84 12.54 -3.05 3.52
N GLN A 85 12.55 -3.02 4.86
CA GLN A 85 11.33 -2.69 5.62
C GLN A 85 10.80 -1.26 5.35
N PRO A 86 11.64 -0.22 5.20
CA PRO A 86 11.16 1.10 4.79
C PRO A 86 10.48 1.09 3.42
N VAL A 87 11.04 0.37 2.44
CA VAL A 87 10.47 0.24 1.09
C VAL A 87 9.12 -0.49 1.14
N TYR A 88 9.04 -1.58 1.89
CA TYR A 88 7.78 -2.29 2.11
C TYR A 88 6.71 -1.37 2.71
N ASN A 89 7.06 -0.62 3.74
CA ASN A 89 6.13 0.31 4.38
C ASN A 89 5.70 1.44 3.43
N GLU A 90 6.59 1.95 2.60
CA GLU A 90 6.26 2.98 1.60
C GLU A 90 5.25 2.46 0.58
N MET A 91 5.44 1.23 0.06
CA MET A 91 4.59 0.64 -0.96
C MET A 91 3.23 0.18 -0.45
N PHE A 92 3.16 -0.31 0.79
CA PHE A 92 1.98 -1.00 1.33
C PHE A 92 1.38 -0.36 2.58
N SER A 93 1.83 0.84 2.97
CA SER A 93 1.14 1.59 4.03
C SER A 93 -0.23 2.06 3.55
N TRP A 94 -1.21 1.90 4.43
CA TRP A 94 -2.53 2.47 4.22
C TRP A 94 -2.49 4.01 4.30
N LYS A 95 -3.25 4.66 3.45
CA LYS A 95 -3.43 6.11 3.43
C LYS A 95 -4.84 6.44 2.92
N ILE A 96 -5.31 7.65 3.19
CA ILE A 96 -6.49 8.17 2.53
C ILE A 96 -6.10 9.14 1.42
N THR A 97 -6.85 9.11 0.33
CA THR A 97 -6.76 10.01 -0.82
C THR A 97 -8.14 10.61 -1.09
N ASP A 98 -8.23 11.53 -2.03
CA ASP A 98 -9.49 12.16 -2.47
C ASP A 98 -10.38 12.65 -1.33
N VAL A 99 -9.75 13.31 -0.35
CA VAL A 99 -10.43 13.84 0.83
C VAL A 99 -11.13 15.14 0.49
N TYR A 100 -12.47 15.15 0.65
CA TYR A 100 -13.26 16.36 0.46
C TYR A 100 -14.52 16.38 1.35
N TRP A 101 -15.09 17.58 1.49
CA TRP A 101 -16.30 17.82 2.27
C TRP A 101 -17.39 18.42 1.39
N ASN A 102 -18.63 18.02 1.63
CA ASN A 102 -19.81 18.60 0.99
C ASN A 102 -21.08 18.39 1.82
N THR A 103 -22.24 18.71 1.21
CA THR A 103 -23.57 18.61 1.85
C THR A 103 -24.46 17.54 1.21
N SER A 104 -23.91 16.70 0.30
CA SER A 104 -24.65 15.66 -0.40
C SER A 104 -23.75 14.44 -0.63
N ALA A 105 -24.30 13.23 -0.51
CA ALA A 105 -23.59 11.98 -0.75
C ALA A 105 -23.08 11.86 -2.19
N ASP A 106 -23.81 12.39 -3.15
CA ASP A 106 -23.52 12.23 -4.58
C ASP A 106 -22.70 13.38 -5.19
N SER A 107 -22.40 14.41 -4.38
CA SER A 107 -21.62 15.56 -4.88
C SER A 107 -20.12 15.27 -4.76
N THR A 108 -19.39 15.50 -5.84
CA THR A 108 -17.91 15.50 -5.88
C THR A 108 -17.32 16.90 -5.67
N THR A 109 -18.17 17.92 -5.52
CA THR A 109 -17.72 19.30 -5.35
C THR A 109 -17.26 19.52 -3.90
N GLN A 110 -15.96 19.77 -3.74
CA GLN A 110 -15.38 20.13 -2.46
C GLN A 110 -15.83 21.53 -2.02
N VAL A 111 -16.16 21.65 -0.73
CA VAL A 111 -16.43 22.94 -0.10
C VAL A 111 -15.48 23.20 1.06
N SER A 112 -15.06 24.46 1.23
CA SER A 112 -14.17 24.87 2.34
C SER A 112 -14.96 25.24 3.61
N SER A 113 -16.26 25.46 3.49
CA SER A 113 -17.14 25.75 4.61
C SER A 113 -18.56 25.28 4.38
N ILE A 114 -19.23 24.88 5.48
CA ILE A 114 -20.62 24.41 5.50
C ILE A 114 -21.39 25.19 6.56
N LYS A 115 -22.64 25.51 6.26
CA LYS A 115 -23.53 26.19 7.22
C LYS A 115 -23.85 25.25 8.39
N SER A 116 -23.69 25.73 9.62
CA SER A 116 -24.08 25.00 10.82
C SER A 116 -25.55 24.56 10.75
N GLY A 117 -25.81 23.32 11.13
CA GLY A 117 -27.13 22.71 11.06
C GLY A 117 -27.50 22.11 9.69
N SER A 118 -26.59 22.12 8.72
CA SER A 118 -26.76 21.42 7.44
C SER A 118 -26.29 19.96 7.53
N PRO A 119 -26.74 19.10 6.58
CA PRO A 119 -26.10 17.79 6.34
C PRO A 119 -24.63 17.96 6.01
N VAL A 120 -23.80 17.03 6.46
CA VAL A 120 -22.34 17.08 6.25
C VAL A 120 -21.86 15.70 5.87
N TYR A 121 -21.09 15.64 4.79
CA TYR A 121 -20.42 14.45 4.30
C TYR A 121 -18.91 14.71 4.25
N PHE A 122 -18.14 13.83 4.86
CA PHE A 122 -16.69 13.74 4.72
C PHE A 122 -16.39 12.54 3.86
N HIS A 123 -15.94 12.77 2.64
CA HIS A 123 -15.58 11.75 1.68
C HIS A 123 -14.08 11.49 1.70
N PHE A 124 -13.71 10.25 1.46
CA PHE A 124 -12.33 9.81 1.32
C PHE A 124 -12.25 8.54 0.49
N GLU A 125 -11.08 8.25 -0.06
CA GLU A 125 -10.73 6.96 -0.64
C GLU A 125 -9.62 6.32 0.20
N ILE A 126 -9.72 5.02 0.46
CA ILE A 126 -8.65 4.22 1.07
C ILE A 126 -7.72 3.74 -0.03
N SER A 127 -6.43 3.93 0.16
CA SER A 127 -5.40 3.51 -0.78
C SER A 127 -4.25 2.84 -0.04
N GLY A 128 -3.56 1.90 -0.70
CA GLY A 128 -2.45 1.15 -0.13
C GLY A 128 -2.85 -0.25 0.33
N GLY A 129 -2.10 -0.76 1.32
CA GLY A 129 -2.19 -2.16 1.72
C GLY A 129 -1.52 -3.13 0.74
N GLU A 130 -1.33 -4.36 1.18
CA GLU A 130 -0.90 -5.46 0.31
C GLU A 130 -2.00 -5.77 -0.72
N PRO A 131 -1.66 -6.26 -1.91
CA PRO A 131 -2.63 -6.69 -2.90
C PRO A 131 -3.63 -7.70 -2.32
N GLY A 132 -4.92 -7.44 -2.51
CA GLY A 132 -6.00 -8.26 -1.98
C GLY A 132 -6.27 -8.12 -0.47
N ALA A 133 -5.43 -7.42 0.27
CA ALA A 133 -5.68 -7.18 1.68
C ALA A 133 -6.84 -6.21 1.90
N GLY A 134 -7.58 -6.44 2.97
CA GLY A 134 -8.61 -5.54 3.45
C GLY A 134 -8.27 -4.99 4.84
N MET A 135 -8.87 -3.88 5.19
CA MET A 135 -8.71 -3.21 6.47
C MET A 135 -10.04 -2.66 6.95
N VAL A 136 -10.34 -2.81 8.23
CA VAL A 136 -11.44 -2.07 8.87
C VAL A 136 -10.85 -0.84 9.55
N PRO A 137 -11.09 0.38 9.02
CA PRO A 137 -10.52 1.59 9.57
C PRO A 137 -11.26 2.06 10.83
N TYR A 138 -10.64 3.01 11.50
CA TYR A 138 -11.25 3.77 12.59
C TYR A 138 -11.23 5.25 12.23
N TYR A 139 -12.11 6.03 12.88
CA TYR A 139 -12.10 7.48 12.77
C TYR A 139 -12.31 8.17 14.11
N ARG A 140 -11.86 9.43 14.18
CA ARG A 140 -12.11 10.34 15.29
C ARG A 140 -12.37 11.75 14.76
N VAL A 141 -13.32 12.41 15.37
CA VAL A 141 -13.66 13.81 15.08
C VAL A 141 -13.04 14.70 16.16
N PHE A 142 -12.45 15.81 15.72
CA PHE A 142 -11.88 16.84 16.57
C PHE A 142 -12.56 18.16 16.26
N TRP A 143 -12.89 18.91 17.28
CA TRP A 143 -13.47 20.24 17.18
C TRP A 143 -12.46 21.32 17.58
N SER A 144 -12.65 22.56 17.11
CA SER A 144 -11.73 23.68 17.36
C SER A 144 -11.68 24.13 18.81
N ASP A 145 -12.63 23.73 19.65
CA ASP A 145 -12.64 23.94 21.11
C ASP A 145 -11.76 22.96 21.89
N GLY A 146 -11.06 22.05 21.16
CA GLY A 146 -10.22 21.01 21.75
C GLY A 146 -10.95 19.73 22.12
N SER A 147 -12.28 19.69 22.02
CA SER A 147 -13.06 18.49 22.26
C SER A 147 -12.88 17.46 21.12
N ARG A 148 -13.17 16.21 21.42
CA ARG A 148 -13.12 15.10 20.46
C ARG A 148 -14.08 13.99 20.86
N ASN A 149 -14.58 13.23 19.87
CA ASN A 149 -15.35 12.02 20.17
C ASN A 149 -14.41 10.83 20.50
N ASP A 150 -15.00 9.72 20.93
CA ASP A 150 -14.28 8.45 21.03
C ASP A 150 -13.86 7.94 19.66
N LEU A 151 -12.81 7.10 19.65
CA LEU A 151 -12.39 6.40 18.45
C LEU A 151 -13.49 5.42 18.03
N ARG A 152 -14.05 5.61 16.85
CA ARG A 152 -15.11 4.79 16.29
C ARG A 152 -14.56 3.88 15.20
N LYS A 153 -15.04 2.66 15.15
CA LYS A 153 -14.72 1.68 14.11
C LYS A 153 -15.74 1.80 12.98
N PHE A 154 -15.31 1.66 11.74
CA PHE A 154 -16.24 1.45 10.62
C PHE A 154 -16.80 0.03 10.67
N ASP A 155 -17.99 -0.16 10.12
CA ASP A 155 -18.62 -1.48 10.07
C ASP A 155 -18.08 -2.33 8.92
N ASP A 156 -17.65 -1.69 7.83
CA ASP A 156 -17.20 -2.33 6.61
C ASP A 156 -15.68 -2.46 6.52
N GLU A 157 -15.24 -3.49 5.78
CA GLU A 157 -13.85 -3.66 5.35
C GLU A 157 -13.59 -2.85 4.10
N TYR A 158 -12.50 -2.09 4.09
CA TYR A 158 -12.01 -1.32 2.96
C TYR A 158 -10.81 -1.98 2.32
N LYS A 159 -10.71 -1.90 0.99
CA LYS A 159 -9.58 -2.34 0.18
C LYS A 159 -8.99 -1.17 -0.56
N ASP A 160 -7.84 -1.37 -1.20
CA ASP A 160 -7.21 -0.37 -2.08
C ASP A 160 -8.20 0.13 -3.15
N GLY A 161 -8.37 1.45 -3.27
CA GLY A 161 -9.31 2.10 -4.18
C GLY A 161 -10.76 2.16 -3.70
N HIS A 162 -11.08 1.71 -2.48
CA HIS A 162 -12.44 1.82 -1.96
C HIS A 162 -12.72 3.21 -1.39
N SER A 163 -13.78 3.83 -1.89
CA SER A 163 -14.29 5.11 -1.38
C SER A 163 -15.25 4.89 -0.22
N GLY A 164 -15.27 5.86 0.70
CA GLY A 164 -16.19 5.89 1.81
C GLY A 164 -16.56 7.30 2.21
N TYR A 165 -17.53 7.42 3.10
CA TYR A 165 -17.86 8.71 3.71
C TYR A 165 -18.32 8.55 5.15
N ILE A 166 -18.16 9.63 5.93
CA ILE A 166 -18.76 9.81 7.25
C ILE A 166 -19.84 10.86 7.11
N TYR A 167 -21.02 10.59 7.66
CA TYR A 167 -22.21 11.40 7.47
C TYR A 167 -22.80 11.87 8.80
N TRP A 168 -23.28 13.12 8.81
CA TRP A 168 -24.15 13.70 9.81
C TRP A 168 -25.34 14.34 9.11
N ASP A 169 -26.54 13.94 9.47
CA ASP A 169 -27.79 14.54 8.98
C ASP A 169 -27.86 16.04 9.33
N LYS A 170 -27.38 16.38 10.52
CA LYS A 170 -27.36 17.76 11.02
C LYS A 170 -26.18 17.96 11.96
N LEU A 171 -25.16 18.70 11.52
CA LEU A 171 -24.03 19.06 12.36
C LEU A 171 -24.18 20.50 12.89
N SER A 172 -24.71 20.64 14.11
CA SER A 172 -24.91 21.93 14.79
C SER A 172 -23.64 22.31 15.55
N TYR A 173 -22.65 22.81 14.85
CA TYR A 173 -21.37 23.29 15.40
C TYR A 173 -20.92 24.55 14.64
N LYS A 174 -20.16 25.42 15.29
CA LYS A 174 -19.47 26.56 14.65
C LYS A 174 -17.99 26.49 14.95
N GLY A 175 -17.17 26.52 13.90
CA GLY A 175 -15.73 26.42 14.01
C GLY A 175 -15.15 25.33 13.10
N LYS A 176 -13.85 25.06 13.25
CA LYS A 176 -13.16 24.02 12.46
C LYS A 176 -13.49 22.63 13.00
N VAL A 177 -13.89 21.74 12.10
CA VAL A 177 -14.05 20.30 12.35
C VAL A 177 -12.98 19.55 11.56
N THR A 178 -12.28 18.65 12.22
CA THR A 178 -11.24 17.79 11.60
C THR A 178 -11.60 16.35 11.85
N ILE A 179 -11.57 15.54 10.80
CA ILE A 179 -11.66 14.08 10.93
C ILE A 179 -10.28 13.49 10.66
N LYS A 180 -9.89 12.56 11.50
CA LYS A 180 -8.72 11.71 11.31
C LYS A 180 -9.17 10.29 11.11
N ILE A 181 -8.61 9.63 10.10
CA ILE A 181 -8.81 8.21 9.80
C ILE A 181 -7.56 7.44 10.24
N TYR A 182 -7.78 6.27 10.78
CA TYR A 182 -6.75 5.40 11.32
C TYR A 182 -6.89 4.01 10.70
N ASP A 183 -5.79 3.30 10.49
CA ASP A 183 -5.77 1.91 10.07
C ASP A 183 -6.25 0.95 11.17
N GLY A 184 -6.29 -0.35 10.86
CA GLY A 184 -6.65 -1.42 11.81
C GLY A 184 -5.77 -1.47 13.06
N ASN A 185 -4.55 -0.96 13.00
CA ASN A 185 -3.60 -0.85 14.11
C ASN A 185 -3.70 0.50 14.84
N LYS A 186 -4.68 1.33 14.50
CA LYS A 186 -4.92 2.67 15.05
C LYS A 186 -3.81 3.68 14.74
N LYS A 187 -3.02 3.46 13.69
CA LYS A 187 -2.09 4.44 13.13
C LYS A 187 -2.87 5.40 12.23
N GLU A 188 -2.65 6.71 12.38
CA GLU A 188 -3.27 7.72 11.50
C GLU A 188 -2.81 7.54 10.05
N ILE A 189 -3.76 7.45 9.13
CA ILE A 189 -3.52 7.27 7.69
C ILE A 189 -3.96 8.48 6.86
N GLY A 190 -4.54 9.46 7.50
CA GLY A 190 -4.84 10.76 6.93
C GLY A 190 -5.96 11.50 7.64
N SER A 191 -6.21 12.72 7.19
CA SER A 191 -7.21 13.61 7.81
C SER A 191 -7.75 14.64 6.83
N GLY A 192 -8.92 15.21 7.15
CA GLY A 192 -9.49 16.34 6.46
C GLY A 192 -10.22 17.28 7.39
N SER A 193 -10.34 18.56 7.01
CA SER A 193 -10.97 19.61 7.82
C SER A 193 -11.94 20.45 7.00
N VAL A 194 -13.00 20.95 7.68
CA VAL A 194 -13.94 21.91 7.14
C VAL A 194 -14.28 22.97 8.20
N THR A 195 -14.70 24.16 7.77
CA THR A 195 -15.20 25.20 8.65
C THR A 195 -16.72 25.20 8.67
N MET A 196 -17.32 25.01 9.85
CA MET A 196 -18.76 25.19 10.07
C MET A 196 -19.04 26.66 10.42
N LYS A 197 -19.95 27.32 9.68
CA LYS A 197 -20.32 28.74 9.84
C LYS A 197 -21.67 28.93 10.46
#